data_0b6ae69179f2dd99e0ac3feac155d2ef
#
_entry.id   0b6ae69179f2dd99e0ac3feac155d2ef
#
_cell.length_a   1.000
_cell.length_b   1.000
_cell.length_c   1.000
_cell.angle_alpha   90.00
_cell.angle_beta   90.00
_cell.angle_gamma   90.00
#
_symmetry.space_group_name_H-M   'P 1'
#
loop_
_entity.id
_entity.type
_entity.pdbx_description
1 polymer ?
#
loop_
_entity_poly.entity_id
_entity_poly.type
_entity_poly.pdbx_seq_one_letter_code
_entity_poly.pdbx_strand_id
1 'polypeptide(L)'
;MKTIKLAFALIIASLAMTACVEDKVYEGPNTIEAVSINPDAPTSFDDVVVTAKVSGLLSVTKAVLRYSVNDDFVEELDMDGNGNTYTATIPAQEDGDKVSYVIIITNEAGYTTTAEREYTVGDKPSDYTKLVINELCGAGEDGEKYIELYNTGDDPIKLDGVTIKKDEALTWTGEKDEVIMGNSYFLIVGASDVPGVGGSGPNPRPMIKGLSPKKTLLIELFNPQGEVINKFQRGEKGDGWGATISKNDKTWSRCPNGTGKFMIADKTFGTKNPDTGTEDATVVQ
;
A
#
# COMPACT_ATOMS: atom_id res chain seq x y z
N MET A 1 -95.14 -18.32 64.06
CA MET A 1 -94.51 -17.81 62.82
C MET A 1 -93.22 -17.13 63.15
N LYS A 2 -92.09 -17.80 62.94
CA LYS A 2 -90.74 -17.19 63.06
C LYS A 2 -89.94 -17.74 61.92
N THR A 3 -89.63 -16.92 60.99
CA THR A 3 -88.79 -17.21 59.81
C THR A 3 -87.33 -17.19 60.21
N ILE A 4 -86.64 -18.31 60.05
CA ILE A 4 -85.22 -18.45 60.26
C ILE A 4 -84.51 -18.03 58.92
N LYS A 5 -83.73 -16.96 59.00
CA LYS A 5 -82.91 -16.58 57.88
C LYS A 5 -81.57 -17.34 57.96
N LEU A 6 -81.35 -18.22 56.98
CA LEU A 6 -80.13 -18.95 56.83
C LEU A 6 -79.16 -18.06 56.09
N ALA A 7 -78.04 -17.66 56.73
CA ALA A 7 -77.00 -16.91 56.13
C ALA A 7 -75.97 -17.89 55.47
N PHE A 8 -75.92 -17.88 54.16
CA PHE A 8 -74.92 -18.62 53.39
C PHE A 8 -73.61 -17.78 53.38
N ALA A 9 -72.61 -18.20 54.12
CA ALA A 9 -71.28 -17.65 54.02
C ALA A 9 -70.58 -18.32 52.83
N LEU A 10 -70.41 -17.55 51.77
CA LEU A 10 -69.64 -17.97 50.59
C LEU A 10 -68.15 -17.72 50.90
N ILE A 11 -67.42 -18.77 51.19
CA ILE A 11 -65.94 -18.72 51.31
C ILE A 11 -65.41 -18.80 49.88
N ILE A 12 -64.95 -17.64 49.36
CA ILE A 12 -64.17 -17.57 48.13
C ILE A 12 -62.73 -17.91 48.50
N ALA A 13 -62.34 -19.16 48.26
CA ALA A 13 -60.94 -19.54 48.30
C ALA A 13 -60.27 -18.97 47.03
N SER A 14 -59.62 -17.87 47.15
CA SER A 14 -58.70 -17.34 46.10
C SER A 14 -57.47 -18.26 46.00
N LEU A 15 -57.50 -19.20 45.04
CA LEU A 15 -56.29 -19.85 44.59
C LEU A 15 -55.42 -18.77 43.94
N ALA A 16 -54.44 -18.26 44.67
CA ALA A 16 -53.31 -17.57 44.07
C ALA A 16 -52.49 -18.59 43.27
N MET A 17 -52.79 -18.72 41.98
CA MET A 17 -51.85 -19.34 41.07
C MET A 17 -50.68 -18.41 40.96
N THR A 18 -49.62 -18.65 41.70
CA THR A 18 -48.30 -18.17 41.35
C THR A 18 -47.87 -18.89 40.07
N ALA A 19 -48.24 -18.32 38.92
CA ALA A 19 -47.58 -18.67 37.69
C ALA A 19 -46.12 -18.26 37.87
N CYS A 20 -45.23 -19.21 38.12
CA CYS A 20 -43.84 -19.02 37.83
C CYS A 20 -43.77 -18.77 36.31
N VAL A 21 -43.75 -17.53 35.92
CA VAL A 21 -43.25 -17.15 34.62
C VAL A 21 -41.76 -17.37 34.74
N GLU A 22 -41.27 -18.52 34.27
CA GLU A 22 -39.87 -18.66 33.96
C GLU A 22 -39.60 -17.60 32.89
N ASP A 23 -38.90 -16.54 33.28
CA ASP A 23 -38.33 -15.61 32.32
C ASP A 23 -37.42 -16.44 31.42
N LYS A 24 -37.92 -16.82 30.25
CA LYS A 24 -37.10 -17.45 29.22
C LYS A 24 -36.09 -16.41 28.82
N VAL A 25 -34.89 -16.55 29.36
CA VAL A 25 -33.71 -15.80 28.89
C VAL A 25 -33.58 -16.10 27.39
N TYR A 26 -33.49 -15.07 26.59
CA TYR A 26 -33.27 -15.25 25.14
C TYR A 26 -31.94 -15.98 24.93
N GLU A 27 -31.99 -17.19 24.42
CA GLU A 27 -30.83 -18.06 24.15
C GLU A 27 -30.58 -18.16 22.65
N GLY A 28 -31.00 -17.19 21.87
CA GLY A 28 -30.80 -17.17 20.43
C GLY A 28 -29.44 -16.67 19.98
N PRO A 29 -29.19 -16.63 18.66
CA PRO A 29 -27.95 -16.12 18.10
C PRO A 29 -27.79 -14.61 18.35
N ASN A 30 -26.54 -14.16 18.44
CA ASN A 30 -26.23 -12.74 18.41
C ASN A 30 -26.54 -12.17 17.00
N THR A 31 -26.63 -10.86 16.88
CA THR A 31 -26.88 -10.17 15.61
C THR A 31 -25.62 -9.45 15.17
N ILE A 32 -25.21 -9.62 13.91
CA ILE A 32 -24.19 -8.77 13.27
C ILE A 32 -24.93 -7.54 12.72
N GLU A 33 -24.78 -6.39 13.39
CA GLU A 33 -25.49 -5.16 13.08
C GLU A 33 -24.90 -4.41 11.89
N ALA A 34 -23.58 -4.44 11.78
CA ALA A 34 -22.85 -3.74 10.74
C ALA A 34 -21.55 -4.48 10.41
N VAL A 35 -21.18 -4.43 9.14
CA VAL A 35 -19.89 -4.86 8.63
C VAL A 35 -19.34 -3.73 7.79
N SER A 36 -18.08 -3.38 8.02
CA SER A 36 -17.34 -2.38 7.24
C SER A 36 -15.92 -2.86 6.96
N ILE A 37 -15.32 -2.30 5.93
CA ILE A 37 -13.91 -2.49 5.59
C ILE A 37 -13.19 -1.14 5.63
N ASN A 38 -11.90 -1.18 5.86
CA ASN A 38 -11.03 -0.01 5.81
C ASN A 38 -9.68 -0.40 5.17
N PRO A 39 -9.27 0.22 4.03
CA PRO A 39 -10.01 1.26 3.29
C PRO A 39 -11.32 0.75 2.67
N ASP A 40 -12.27 1.64 2.40
CA ASP A 40 -13.58 1.32 1.78
C ASP A 40 -13.48 1.01 0.28
N ALA A 41 -12.39 1.45 -0.37
CA ALA A 41 -12.01 1.14 -1.75
C ALA A 41 -10.56 0.61 -1.75
N PRO A 42 -10.34 -0.67 -1.42
CA PRO A 42 -9.00 -1.23 -1.30
C PRO A 42 -8.29 -1.29 -2.66
N THR A 43 -6.98 -1.05 -2.63
CA THR A 43 -6.08 -1.23 -3.76
C THR A 43 -5.10 -2.38 -3.49
N SER A 44 -4.31 -2.76 -4.49
CA SER A 44 -3.30 -3.82 -4.36
C SER A 44 -2.17 -3.51 -3.37
N PHE A 45 -2.16 -2.33 -2.75
CA PHE A 45 -1.19 -1.92 -1.73
C PHE A 45 -1.79 -1.85 -0.33
N ASP A 46 -3.07 -2.16 -0.18
CA ASP A 46 -3.79 -1.99 1.07
C ASP A 46 -4.12 -3.32 1.73
N ASP A 47 -3.68 -3.50 2.97
CA ASP A 47 -4.26 -4.48 3.86
C ASP A 47 -5.67 -4.02 4.26
N VAL A 48 -6.63 -4.93 4.24
CA VAL A 48 -8.04 -4.59 4.48
C VAL A 48 -8.48 -5.01 5.88
N VAL A 49 -8.73 -4.04 6.75
CA VAL A 49 -9.29 -4.28 8.07
C VAL A 49 -10.80 -4.46 7.95
N VAL A 50 -11.28 -5.68 8.19
CA VAL A 50 -12.72 -5.99 8.28
C VAL A 50 -13.18 -5.78 9.72
N THR A 51 -14.26 -5.04 9.89
CA THR A 51 -14.84 -4.74 11.20
C THR A 51 -16.30 -5.20 11.24
N ALA A 52 -16.65 -5.98 12.27
CA ALA A 52 -18.03 -6.38 12.56
C ALA A 52 -18.50 -5.77 13.89
N LYS A 53 -19.69 -5.16 13.91
CA LYS A 53 -20.39 -4.77 15.13
C LYS A 53 -21.44 -5.82 15.45
N VAL A 54 -21.39 -6.35 16.67
CA VAL A 54 -22.22 -7.45 17.13
C VAL A 54 -23.03 -7.02 18.34
N SER A 55 -24.31 -7.35 18.36
CA SER A 55 -25.16 -7.19 19.54
C SER A 55 -25.80 -8.52 19.92
N GLY A 56 -26.15 -8.65 21.20
CA GLY A 56 -26.82 -9.83 21.74
C GLY A 56 -26.77 -9.84 23.26
N LEU A 57 -27.57 -10.71 23.86
CA LEU A 57 -27.58 -10.87 25.32
C LEU A 57 -26.52 -11.87 25.80
N LEU A 58 -26.07 -12.75 24.91
CA LEU A 58 -25.09 -13.79 25.21
C LEU A 58 -23.70 -13.36 24.79
N SER A 59 -22.70 -13.78 25.57
CA SER A 59 -21.29 -13.47 25.28
C SER A 59 -20.82 -14.19 24.02
N VAL A 60 -20.06 -13.50 23.17
CA VAL A 60 -19.39 -14.12 22.02
C VAL A 60 -18.19 -14.94 22.50
N THR A 61 -18.16 -16.20 22.12
CA THR A 61 -17.07 -17.13 22.47
C THR A 61 -16.10 -17.37 21.33
N LYS A 62 -16.55 -17.19 20.07
CA LYS A 62 -15.69 -17.31 18.90
C LYS A 62 -16.15 -16.30 17.82
N ALA A 63 -15.20 -15.60 17.24
CA ALA A 63 -15.41 -14.74 16.08
C ALA A 63 -14.32 -15.05 15.06
N VAL A 64 -14.70 -15.44 13.85
CA VAL A 64 -13.78 -15.77 12.77
C VAL A 64 -14.21 -15.13 11.46
N LEU A 65 -13.23 -14.84 10.61
CA LEU A 65 -13.40 -14.40 9.24
C LEU A 65 -12.79 -15.46 8.33
N ARG A 66 -13.56 -15.95 7.36
CA ARG A 66 -13.06 -16.79 6.26
C ARG A 66 -13.10 -15.97 4.99
N TYR A 67 -12.04 -16.04 4.18
CA TYR A 67 -12.03 -15.36 2.91
C TYR A 67 -11.53 -16.24 1.77
N SER A 68 -11.97 -15.90 0.57
CA SER A 68 -11.55 -16.48 -0.69
C SER A 68 -11.20 -15.36 -1.68
N VAL A 69 -10.29 -15.66 -2.60
CA VAL A 69 -9.88 -14.77 -3.69
C VAL A 69 -10.21 -15.46 -4.99
N ASN A 70 -10.99 -14.80 -5.86
CA ASN A 70 -11.43 -15.35 -7.16
C ASN A 70 -12.09 -16.75 -7.01
N ASP A 71 -12.92 -16.92 -5.97
CA ASP A 71 -13.60 -18.14 -5.57
C ASP A 71 -12.70 -19.26 -4.98
N ASP A 72 -11.38 -19.07 -4.92
CA ASP A 72 -10.48 -19.98 -4.24
C ASP A 72 -10.36 -19.62 -2.75
N PHE A 73 -10.67 -20.60 -1.85
CA PHE A 73 -10.50 -20.40 -0.39
C PHE A 73 -9.04 -20.17 -0.05
N VAL A 74 -8.78 -19.12 0.73
CA VAL A 74 -7.43 -18.78 1.18
C VAL A 74 -7.21 -19.17 2.63
N GLU A 75 -7.98 -18.57 3.58
CA GLU A 75 -7.68 -18.71 5.01
C GLU A 75 -8.90 -18.45 5.90
N GLU A 76 -8.82 -18.97 7.15
CA GLU A 76 -9.67 -18.59 8.29
C GLU A 76 -8.84 -17.78 9.29
N LEU A 77 -9.28 -16.58 9.61
CA LEU A 77 -8.62 -15.66 10.54
C LEU A 77 -9.45 -15.54 11.82
N ASP A 78 -8.81 -15.61 12.98
CA ASP A 78 -9.46 -15.22 14.22
C ASP A 78 -9.67 -13.71 14.25
N MET A 79 -10.83 -13.25 14.72
CA MET A 79 -11.13 -11.84 14.85
C MET A 79 -10.86 -11.37 16.28
N ASP A 80 -10.10 -10.29 16.41
CA ASP A 80 -9.85 -9.63 17.69
C ASP A 80 -11.09 -8.89 18.20
N GLY A 81 -11.51 -9.20 19.43
CA GLY A 81 -12.70 -8.61 20.04
C GLY A 81 -12.37 -7.46 20.99
N ASN A 82 -13.05 -6.33 20.83
CA ASN A 82 -13.06 -5.22 21.77
C ASN A 82 -14.48 -4.72 22.03
N GLY A 83 -15.05 -5.12 23.16
CA GLY A 83 -16.47 -4.90 23.45
C GLY A 83 -17.36 -5.59 22.45
N ASN A 84 -18.17 -4.83 21.73
CA ASN A 84 -19.08 -5.32 20.70
C ASN A 84 -18.50 -5.26 19.28
N THR A 85 -17.22 -4.99 19.13
CA THR A 85 -16.54 -4.83 17.84
C THR A 85 -15.51 -5.92 17.66
N TYR A 86 -15.50 -6.56 16.49
CA TYR A 86 -14.58 -7.63 16.13
C TYR A 86 -13.86 -7.24 14.84
N THR A 87 -12.55 -7.42 14.79
CA THR A 87 -11.72 -7.03 13.65
C THR A 87 -10.78 -8.15 13.21
N ALA A 88 -10.58 -8.26 11.90
CA ALA A 88 -9.51 -9.07 11.31
C ALA A 88 -8.94 -8.36 10.09
N THR A 89 -7.72 -8.67 9.71
CA THR A 89 -7.04 -8.04 8.57
C THR A 89 -6.83 -9.07 7.46
N ILE A 90 -7.39 -8.79 6.28
CA ILE A 90 -7.10 -9.52 5.04
C ILE A 90 -5.88 -8.84 4.42
N PRO A 91 -4.79 -9.58 4.12
CA PRO A 91 -3.62 -9.02 3.45
C PRO A 91 -3.97 -8.45 2.07
N ALA A 92 -3.15 -7.53 1.56
CA ALA A 92 -3.27 -6.97 0.22
C ALA A 92 -3.37 -8.08 -0.84
N GLN A 93 -4.25 -7.91 -1.82
CA GLN A 93 -4.49 -8.82 -2.94
C GLN A 93 -4.17 -8.11 -4.26
N GLU A 94 -4.12 -8.84 -5.38
CA GLU A 94 -3.77 -8.26 -6.67
C GLU A 94 -4.88 -7.36 -7.22
N ASP A 95 -4.49 -6.40 -8.07
CA ASP A 95 -5.43 -5.53 -8.78
C ASP A 95 -6.41 -6.33 -9.64
N GLY A 96 -7.69 -6.06 -9.47
CA GLY A 96 -8.79 -6.76 -10.12
C GLY A 96 -9.29 -8.00 -9.38
N ASP A 97 -8.62 -8.46 -8.31
CA ASP A 97 -9.07 -9.60 -7.53
C ASP A 97 -10.42 -9.33 -6.88
N LYS A 98 -11.28 -10.34 -6.94
CA LYS A 98 -12.54 -10.38 -6.20
C LYS A 98 -12.34 -11.13 -4.89
N VAL A 99 -12.46 -10.41 -3.78
CA VAL A 99 -12.35 -10.97 -2.44
C VAL A 99 -13.74 -11.16 -1.86
N SER A 100 -14.09 -12.41 -1.56
CA SER A 100 -15.34 -12.77 -0.87
C SER A 100 -15.01 -13.22 0.53
N TYR A 101 -15.76 -12.77 1.54
CA TYR A 101 -15.52 -13.16 2.92
C TYR A 101 -16.79 -13.38 3.70
N VAL A 102 -16.71 -14.25 4.71
CA VAL A 102 -17.78 -14.53 5.65
C VAL A 102 -17.30 -14.37 7.08
N ILE A 103 -18.05 -13.61 7.86
CA ILE A 103 -17.84 -13.44 9.29
C ILE A 103 -18.76 -14.45 10.00
N ILE A 104 -18.20 -15.18 10.96
CA ILE A 104 -18.91 -16.20 11.74
C ILE A 104 -18.75 -15.84 13.22
N ILE A 105 -19.86 -15.53 13.87
CA ILE A 105 -19.93 -15.23 15.31
C ILE A 105 -20.63 -16.36 16.03
N THR A 106 -19.99 -16.93 17.05
CA THR A 106 -20.53 -17.98 17.90
C THR A 106 -20.64 -17.46 19.33
N ASN A 107 -21.78 -17.67 19.98
CA ASN A 107 -22.00 -17.29 21.38
C ASN A 107 -21.83 -18.47 22.35
N GLU A 108 -21.90 -18.19 23.66
CA GLU A 108 -21.72 -19.17 24.74
C GLU A 108 -22.74 -20.30 24.74
N ALA A 109 -23.93 -20.11 24.16
CA ALA A 109 -24.91 -21.16 23.97
C ALA A 109 -24.69 -21.99 22.68
N GLY A 110 -23.66 -21.69 21.91
CA GLY A 110 -23.28 -22.39 20.67
C GLY A 110 -24.06 -21.98 19.42
N TYR A 111 -24.89 -20.96 19.50
CA TYR A 111 -25.53 -20.41 18.30
C TYR A 111 -24.55 -19.61 17.46
N THR A 112 -24.69 -19.72 16.14
CA THR A 112 -23.87 -19.01 15.17
C THR A 112 -24.69 -18.03 14.35
N THR A 113 -24.07 -16.88 14.02
CA THR A 113 -24.58 -15.91 13.05
C THR A 113 -23.50 -15.63 12.02
N THR A 114 -23.89 -15.49 10.76
CA THR A 114 -22.95 -15.22 9.67
C THR A 114 -23.32 -13.95 8.91
N ALA A 115 -22.31 -13.29 8.35
CA ALA A 115 -22.49 -12.20 7.40
C ALA A 115 -21.50 -12.36 6.25
N GLU A 116 -22.00 -12.40 5.03
CA GLU A 116 -21.20 -12.52 3.81
C GLU A 116 -21.07 -11.16 3.14
N ARG A 117 -19.87 -10.84 2.63
CA ARG A 117 -19.57 -9.62 1.90
C ARG A 117 -18.50 -9.91 0.85
N GLU A 118 -18.37 -8.99 -0.08
CA GLU A 118 -17.32 -9.01 -1.11
C GLU A 118 -16.84 -7.60 -1.43
N TYR A 119 -15.62 -7.51 -1.95
CA TYR A 119 -15.09 -6.31 -2.58
C TYR A 119 -14.20 -6.71 -3.75
N THR A 120 -13.94 -5.76 -4.64
CA THR A 120 -12.96 -5.92 -5.72
C THR A 120 -11.81 -4.99 -5.41
N VAL A 121 -10.59 -5.52 -5.54
CA VAL A 121 -9.36 -4.76 -5.39
C VAL A 121 -9.22 -3.81 -6.59
N GLY A 122 -9.10 -2.53 -6.31
CA GLY A 122 -8.96 -1.49 -7.33
C GLY A 122 -7.51 -1.16 -7.63
N ASP A 123 -7.29 -0.52 -8.78
CA ASP A 123 -6.02 0.11 -9.08
C ASP A 123 -5.95 1.50 -8.44
N LYS A 124 -4.86 1.78 -7.72
CA LYS A 124 -4.56 3.11 -7.23
C LYS A 124 -3.73 3.86 -8.28
N PRO A 125 -4.25 4.95 -8.86
CA PRO A 125 -3.48 5.74 -9.79
C PRO A 125 -2.18 6.26 -9.16
N SER A 126 -1.06 6.08 -9.87
CA SER A 126 0.24 6.58 -9.44
C SER A 126 0.33 8.10 -9.56
N ASP A 127 0.82 8.77 -8.53
CA ASP A 127 1.15 10.21 -8.59
C ASP A 127 2.57 10.42 -9.13
N TYR A 128 2.68 10.50 -10.44
CA TYR A 128 3.95 10.69 -11.12
C TYR A 128 4.63 12.04 -10.84
N THR A 129 3.95 13.00 -10.22
CA THR A 129 4.58 14.27 -9.78
C THR A 129 5.58 14.05 -8.66
N LYS A 130 5.51 12.91 -8.00
CA LYS A 130 6.42 12.48 -6.92
C LYS A 130 7.64 11.71 -7.42
N LEU A 131 7.64 11.29 -8.68
CA LEU A 131 8.75 10.54 -9.26
C LEU A 131 9.79 11.50 -9.84
N VAL A 132 11.01 11.46 -9.31
CA VAL A 132 12.09 12.36 -9.74
C VAL A 132 13.36 11.59 -10.11
N ILE A 133 14.13 12.17 -11.02
CA ILE A 133 15.53 11.79 -11.21
C ILE A 133 16.29 12.36 -10.01
N ASN A 134 16.92 11.49 -9.24
CA ASN A 134 17.55 11.85 -7.97
C ASN A 134 19.08 11.89 -8.03
N GLU A 135 19.67 10.94 -8.73
CA GLU A 135 21.12 10.84 -8.87
C GLU A 135 21.51 10.32 -10.26
N LEU A 136 22.59 10.83 -10.80
CA LEU A 136 23.13 10.45 -12.10
C LEU A 136 24.63 10.19 -11.97
N CYS A 137 25.02 8.94 -12.23
CA CYS A 137 26.43 8.55 -12.32
C CYS A 137 26.83 8.28 -13.77
N GLY A 138 27.75 9.06 -14.31
CA GLY A 138 28.22 8.89 -15.68
C GLY A 138 29.53 8.11 -15.80
N ALA A 139 30.32 8.04 -14.74
CA ALA A 139 31.56 7.27 -14.67
C ALA A 139 31.95 7.10 -13.21
N GLY A 140 31.59 6.01 -12.56
CA GLY A 140 32.17 5.61 -11.29
C GLY A 140 33.60 5.06 -11.44
N GLU A 141 34.22 4.75 -10.31
CA GLU A 141 35.61 4.30 -10.23
C GLU A 141 35.79 3.00 -11.03
N ASP A 142 34.83 2.11 -11.02
CA ASP A 142 34.78 0.83 -11.75
C ASP A 142 34.04 0.91 -13.09
N GLY A 143 33.78 2.10 -13.62
CA GLY A 143 33.05 2.30 -14.86
C GLY A 143 31.52 2.26 -14.68
N GLU A 144 31.04 2.30 -13.46
CA GLU A 144 29.61 2.33 -13.13
C GLU A 144 28.90 3.51 -13.80
N LYS A 145 27.72 3.22 -14.31
CA LYS A 145 26.81 4.22 -14.87
C LYS A 145 25.40 3.89 -14.45
N TYR A 146 24.71 4.86 -13.87
CA TYR A 146 23.32 4.67 -13.48
C TYR A 146 22.52 5.97 -13.46
N ILE A 147 21.22 5.81 -13.56
CA ILE A 147 20.22 6.81 -13.22
C ILE A 147 19.46 6.27 -12.03
N GLU A 148 19.35 7.07 -10.99
CA GLU A 148 18.52 6.76 -9.85
C GLU A 148 17.24 7.58 -9.90
N LEU A 149 16.11 6.90 -9.80
CA LEU A 149 14.81 7.50 -9.54
C LEU A 149 14.53 7.47 -8.04
N TYR A 150 13.80 8.44 -7.56
CA TYR A 150 13.34 8.52 -6.18
C TYR A 150 11.85 8.89 -6.16
N ASN A 151 11.07 8.16 -5.36
CA ASN A 151 9.69 8.50 -5.08
C ASN A 151 9.66 9.38 -3.82
N THR A 152 9.33 10.65 -4.01
CA THR A 152 9.27 11.65 -2.93
C THR A 152 7.94 11.60 -2.15
N GLY A 153 6.99 10.77 -2.57
CA GLY A 153 5.70 10.57 -1.92
C GLY A 153 5.71 9.36 -0.99
N ASP A 154 4.62 9.18 -0.25
CA ASP A 154 4.44 8.05 0.66
C ASP A 154 3.82 6.84 -0.05
N ASP A 155 3.06 7.07 -1.12
CA ASP A 155 2.38 6.03 -1.89
C ASP A 155 3.31 5.39 -2.94
N PRO A 156 3.13 4.11 -3.25
CA PRO A 156 3.84 3.45 -4.34
C PRO A 156 3.52 4.06 -5.72
N ILE A 157 4.50 4.02 -6.62
CA ILE A 157 4.35 4.44 -8.02
C ILE A 157 4.66 3.26 -8.93
N LYS A 158 3.70 2.86 -9.77
CA LYS A 158 3.90 1.85 -10.81
C LYS A 158 4.79 2.44 -11.92
N LEU A 159 5.78 1.69 -12.35
CA LEU A 159 6.72 2.13 -13.38
C LEU A 159 6.37 1.62 -14.78
N ASP A 160 5.32 0.80 -14.93
CA ASP A 160 4.84 0.33 -16.24
C ASP A 160 4.59 1.51 -17.19
N GLY A 161 5.26 1.47 -18.34
CA GLY A 161 5.17 2.53 -19.34
C GLY A 161 5.89 3.86 -19.03
N VAL A 162 6.47 4.01 -17.84
CA VAL A 162 7.38 5.14 -17.54
C VAL A 162 8.62 5.00 -18.43
N THR A 163 9.04 6.10 -19.04
CA THR A 163 10.20 6.07 -19.94
C THR A 163 11.23 7.11 -19.60
N ILE A 164 12.50 6.79 -19.90
CA ILE A 164 13.60 7.73 -19.87
C ILE A 164 14.17 7.88 -21.28
N LYS A 165 14.30 9.12 -21.73
CA LYS A 165 15.05 9.47 -22.94
C LYS A 165 16.35 10.17 -22.57
N LYS A 166 17.39 9.84 -23.30
CA LYS A 166 18.68 10.50 -23.26
C LYS A 166 18.96 11.14 -24.61
N ASP A 167 19.11 12.46 -24.66
CA ASP A 167 19.33 13.20 -25.89
C ASP A 167 18.30 12.78 -26.98
N GLU A 168 17.00 12.79 -26.61
CA GLU A 168 15.83 12.37 -27.39
C GLU A 168 15.72 10.86 -27.68
N ALA A 169 16.77 10.07 -27.43
CA ALA A 169 16.74 8.64 -27.67
C ALA A 169 16.22 7.86 -26.46
N LEU A 170 15.27 6.95 -26.68
CA LEU A 170 14.77 6.04 -25.65
C LEU A 170 15.93 5.28 -25.02
N THR A 171 16.05 5.34 -23.72
CA THR A 171 17.13 4.73 -22.95
C THR A 171 16.63 3.64 -22.04
N TRP A 172 15.45 3.82 -21.44
CA TRP A 172 14.83 2.87 -20.52
C TRP A 172 13.30 2.96 -20.58
N THR A 173 12.63 1.84 -20.33
CA THR A 173 11.17 1.75 -20.17
C THR A 173 10.90 0.86 -18.96
N GLY A 174 10.03 1.33 -18.06
CA GLY A 174 9.50 0.55 -16.96
C GLY A 174 8.67 -0.63 -17.44
N GLU A 175 8.81 -1.79 -16.79
CA GLU A 175 8.05 -3.01 -17.13
C GLU A 175 6.81 -3.13 -16.24
N LYS A 176 5.90 -3.99 -16.71
CA LYS A 176 4.75 -4.41 -15.91
C LYS A 176 5.25 -4.97 -14.58
N ASP A 177 4.54 -4.66 -13.50
CA ASP A 177 4.83 -5.10 -12.13
C ASP A 177 6.06 -4.45 -11.47
N GLU A 178 6.77 -3.55 -12.16
CA GLU A 178 7.79 -2.72 -11.50
C GLU A 178 7.13 -1.58 -10.72
N VAL A 179 7.49 -1.48 -9.46
CA VAL A 179 6.96 -0.49 -8.52
C VAL A 179 8.09 0.15 -7.73
N ILE A 180 8.03 1.45 -7.54
CA ILE A 180 8.89 2.17 -6.60
C ILE A 180 8.06 2.58 -5.37
N MET A 181 8.41 2.01 -4.21
CA MET A 181 7.69 2.26 -2.96
C MET A 181 7.85 3.72 -2.51
N GLY A 182 6.97 4.18 -1.64
CA GLY A 182 7.10 5.51 -1.06
C GLY A 182 8.44 5.73 -0.37
N ASN A 183 9.03 6.92 -0.54
CA ASN A 183 10.33 7.30 0.03
C ASN A 183 11.47 6.32 -0.32
N SER A 184 11.41 5.67 -1.49
CA SER A 184 12.36 4.64 -1.92
C SER A 184 13.03 5.00 -3.23
N TYR A 185 14.08 4.25 -3.57
CA TYR A 185 14.92 4.46 -4.75
C TYR A 185 14.75 3.34 -5.75
N PHE A 186 14.91 3.65 -7.04
CA PHE A 186 14.94 2.69 -8.13
C PHE A 186 16.15 2.97 -9.02
N LEU A 187 17.00 1.96 -9.19
CA LEU A 187 18.27 2.10 -9.90
C LEU A 187 18.19 1.51 -11.31
N ILE A 188 18.53 2.33 -12.30
CA ILE A 188 18.64 1.94 -13.70
C ILE A 188 20.12 1.95 -14.05
N VAL A 189 20.71 0.76 -14.19
CA VAL A 189 22.15 0.58 -14.33
C VAL A 189 22.56 0.59 -15.81
N GLY A 190 23.75 1.10 -16.10
CA GLY A 190 24.32 1.08 -17.44
C GLY A 190 24.66 -0.32 -17.94
N ALA A 191 24.88 -0.46 -19.26
CA ALA A 191 25.08 -1.73 -19.97
C ALA A 191 26.33 -2.52 -19.58
N SER A 192 27.22 -2.03 -18.74
CA SER A 192 28.31 -2.83 -18.18
C SER A 192 27.81 -3.54 -16.94
N ASP A 193 27.92 -4.86 -16.95
CA ASP A 193 27.62 -5.70 -15.81
C ASP A 193 28.47 -5.26 -14.61
N VAL A 194 27.84 -4.54 -13.68
CA VAL A 194 28.46 -4.27 -12.38
C VAL A 194 28.00 -5.36 -11.44
N PRO A 195 28.84 -6.34 -11.08
CA PRO A 195 28.44 -7.40 -10.18
C PRO A 195 28.07 -6.84 -8.80
N GLY A 196 26.92 -7.23 -8.29
CA GLY A 196 26.45 -6.91 -6.94
C GLY A 196 25.66 -5.62 -6.80
N VAL A 197 25.37 -4.94 -7.89
CA VAL A 197 24.49 -3.78 -7.92
C VAL A 197 23.06 -4.21 -8.15
N GLY A 198 22.32 -4.40 -7.07
CA GLY A 198 20.89 -4.68 -7.12
C GLY A 198 20.09 -3.37 -7.22
N GLY A 199 19.26 -3.24 -8.25
CA GLY A 199 18.18 -2.25 -8.22
C GLY A 199 17.19 -2.58 -7.11
N SER A 200 16.33 -1.64 -6.74
CA SER A 200 15.22 -1.87 -5.80
C SER A 200 14.07 -2.69 -6.40
N GLY A 201 14.25 -3.29 -7.56
CA GLY A 201 13.34 -4.22 -8.21
C GLY A 201 13.92 -5.63 -8.29
N PRO A 202 13.11 -6.63 -8.69
CA PRO A 202 13.54 -8.03 -8.73
C PRO A 202 14.71 -8.29 -9.69
N ASN A 203 14.96 -7.41 -10.66
CA ASN A 203 16.09 -7.51 -11.57
C ASN A 203 16.54 -6.11 -12.00
N PRO A 204 17.78 -5.69 -11.71
CA PRO A 204 18.33 -4.46 -12.26
C PRO A 204 18.41 -4.59 -13.78
N ARG A 205 17.72 -3.69 -14.51
CA ARG A 205 17.77 -3.68 -15.98
C ARG A 205 18.82 -2.70 -16.47
N PRO A 206 19.67 -3.11 -17.39
CA PRO A 206 20.67 -2.22 -17.97
C PRO A 206 19.96 -1.14 -18.80
N MET A 207 20.47 0.09 -18.77
CA MET A 207 20.07 1.12 -19.71
C MET A 207 20.41 0.71 -21.14
N ILE A 208 19.51 0.98 -22.09
CA ILE A 208 19.71 0.69 -23.52
C ILE A 208 20.96 1.43 -24.04
N LYS A 209 21.17 2.68 -23.56
CA LYS A 209 22.34 3.48 -23.87
C LYS A 209 22.93 4.05 -22.58
N GLY A 210 24.17 3.68 -22.29
CA GLY A 210 24.88 4.19 -21.11
C GLY A 210 25.07 5.71 -21.15
N LEU A 211 25.21 6.30 -19.97
CA LEU A 211 25.56 7.71 -19.81
C LEU A 211 26.98 7.97 -20.35
N SER A 212 27.17 9.08 -21.08
CA SER A 212 28.50 9.50 -21.54
C SER A 212 29.02 10.58 -20.62
N PRO A 213 30.20 10.38 -19.96
CA PRO A 213 30.71 11.35 -19.03
C PRO A 213 31.36 12.58 -19.70
N LYS A 214 31.38 12.67 -21.03
CA LYS A 214 32.16 13.65 -21.77
C LYS A 214 31.40 14.60 -22.68
N LYS A 215 30.06 14.63 -22.59
CA LYS A 215 29.24 15.45 -23.53
C LYS A 215 28.12 16.16 -22.79
N THR A 216 27.51 17.13 -23.45
CA THR A 216 26.20 17.63 -23.10
C THR A 216 25.26 16.48 -22.89
N LEU A 217 24.36 16.61 -21.97
CA LEU A 217 23.45 15.55 -21.56
C LEU A 217 22.08 16.13 -21.26
N LEU A 218 21.07 15.61 -21.90
CA LEU A 218 19.68 15.80 -21.55
C LEU A 218 19.08 14.45 -21.19
N ILE A 219 18.60 14.31 -19.96
CA ILE A 219 17.83 13.16 -19.49
C ILE A 219 16.43 13.66 -19.18
N GLU A 220 15.42 13.04 -19.77
CA GLU A 220 14.03 13.37 -19.56
C GLU A 220 13.29 12.12 -19.09
N LEU A 221 12.53 12.26 -18.00
CA LEU A 221 11.66 11.24 -17.42
C LEU A 221 10.24 11.54 -17.84
N PHE A 222 9.55 10.56 -18.41
CA PHE A 222 8.19 10.66 -18.89
C PHE A 222 7.26 9.73 -18.10
N ASN A 223 6.05 10.19 -17.84
CA ASN A 223 4.98 9.32 -17.36
C ASN A 223 4.46 8.39 -18.48
N PRO A 224 3.59 7.41 -18.19
CA PRO A 224 3.03 6.50 -19.20
C PRO A 224 2.20 7.23 -20.29
N GLN A 225 1.74 8.45 -20.04
CA GLN A 225 1.00 9.29 -21.00
C GLN A 225 1.94 10.02 -21.97
N GLY A 226 3.26 9.91 -21.77
CA GLY A 226 4.27 10.57 -22.59
C GLY A 226 4.53 12.04 -22.23
N GLU A 227 4.12 12.48 -21.06
CA GLU A 227 4.39 13.82 -20.54
C GLU A 227 5.71 13.83 -19.76
N VAL A 228 6.52 14.89 -19.97
CA VAL A 228 7.77 15.07 -19.20
C VAL A 228 7.42 15.45 -17.77
N ILE A 229 7.80 14.62 -16.83
CA ILE A 229 7.56 14.83 -15.39
C ILE A 229 8.81 15.32 -14.64
N ASN A 230 9.99 15.01 -15.17
CA ASN A 230 11.24 15.46 -14.58
C ASN A 230 12.35 15.48 -15.63
N LYS A 231 13.40 16.29 -15.42
CA LYS A 231 14.53 16.34 -16.33
C LYS A 231 15.83 16.70 -15.61
N PHE A 232 16.95 16.26 -16.20
CA PHE A 232 18.29 16.73 -15.94
C PHE A 232 18.92 17.22 -17.24
N GLN A 233 19.50 18.41 -17.24
CA GLN A 233 20.18 18.96 -18.41
C GLN A 233 21.53 19.56 -18.01
N ARG A 234 22.53 19.23 -18.74
CA ARG A 234 23.87 19.75 -18.55
C ARG A 234 24.45 20.29 -19.85
N GLY A 235 24.91 21.53 -19.79
CA GLY A 235 25.71 22.21 -20.81
C GLY A 235 25.03 22.33 -22.16
N GLU A 236 25.73 22.99 -23.06
CA GLU A 236 25.45 23.04 -24.49
C GLU A 236 26.26 21.97 -25.23
N LYS A 237 25.92 21.69 -26.46
CA LYS A 237 26.63 20.70 -27.29
C LYS A 237 28.12 21.06 -27.42
N GLY A 238 28.96 20.18 -26.93
CA GLY A 238 30.44 20.37 -26.93
C GLY A 238 31.07 20.52 -25.55
N ASP A 239 30.27 20.88 -24.54
CA ASP A 239 30.74 20.94 -23.16
C ASP A 239 31.00 19.54 -22.62
N GLY A 240 32.14 19.31 -22.07
CA GLY A 240 32.47 18.04 -21.41
C GLY A 240 31.98 18.01 -19.97
N TRP A 241 31.80 16.84 -19.40
CA TRP A 241 31.71 16.69 -17.96
C TRP A 241 33.01 17.18 -17.33
N GLY A 242 32.91 17.98 -16.29
CA GLY A 242 34.10 18.46 -15.59
C GLY A 242 34.97 17.29 -15.13
N ALA A 243 36.28 17.46 -15.16
CA ALA A 243 37.25 16.45 -14.77
C ALA A 243 37.03 15.89 -13.34
N THR A 244 36.34 16.64 -12.51
CA THR A 244 36.04 16.31 -11.12
C THR A 244 35.01 15.18 -10.98
N ILE A 245 34.13 14.98 -11.96
CA ILE A 245 33.08 13.92 -11.90
C ILE A 245 33.56 12.62 -12.55
N SER A 246 34.51 12.70 -13.49
CA SER A 246 34.86 11.57 -14.33
C SER A 246 35.76 10.52 -13.68
N LYS A 247 36.20 10.69 -12.44
CA LYS A 247 37.22 9.81 -11.83
C LYS A 247 37.12 9.55 -10.32
N ASN A 248 36.16 10.10 -9.59
CA ASN A 248 36.24 10.13 -8.13
C ASN A 248 34.90 9.79 -7.43
N ASP A 249 34.16 8.80 -7.88
CA ASP A 249 32.89 8.43 -7.24
C ASP A 249 31.94 9.61 -6.99
N LYS A 250 31.99 10.60 -7.87
CA LYS A 250 31.11 11.76 -7.83
C LYS A 250 29.97 11.59 -8.82
N THR A 251 28.84 12.13 -8.42
CA THR A 251 27.59 12.07 -9.17
C THR A 251 26.96 13.46 -9.25
N TRP A 252 25.98 13.66 -10.12
CA TRP A 252 25.02 14.73 -9.96
C TRP A 252 23.85 14.21 -9.15
N SER A 253 23.73 14.73 -7.96
CA SER A 253 22.70 14.32 -7.00
C SER A 253 21.84 15.52 -6.63
N ARG A 254 20.54 15.28 -6.42
CA ARG A 254 19.69 16.30 -5.82
C ARG A 254 20.09 16.52 -4.36
N CYS A 255 20.49 17.74 -4.04
CA CYS A 255 20.86 18.15 -2.70
C CYS A 255 19.98 19.33 -2.25
N PRO A 256 19.10 19.14 -1.25
CA PRO A 256 18.81 17.90 -0.53
C PRO A 256 18.08 16.83 -1.38
N ASN A 257 18.11 15.60 -0.89
CA ASN A 257 17.53 14.41 -1.50
C ASN A 257 16.11 14.63 -2.04
N GLY A 258 15.85 14.23 -3.27
CA GLY A 258 14.54 14.27 -3.92
C GLY A 258 14.01 15.66 -4.30
N THR A 259 14.42 16.72 -3.63
CA THR A 259 13.82 18.06 -3.78
C THR A 259 14.81 19.16 -4.15
N GLY A 260 16.11 18.93 -3.94
CA GLY A 260 17.14 19.94 -4.16
C GLY A 260 17.52 20.15 -5.62
N LYS A 261 18.41 21.11 -5.82
CA LYS A 261 19.11 21.29 -7.08
C LYS A 261 20.07 20.13 -7.32
N PHE A 262 20.40 19.88 -8.61
CA PHE A 262 21.50 18.96 -8.92
C PHE A 262 22.84 19.58 -8.60
N MET A 263 23.58 18.91 -7.74
CA MET A 263 24.91 19.30 -7.30
C MET A 263 25.89 18.15 -7.47
N ILE A 264 27.18 18.43 -7.57
CA ILE A 264 28.23 17.42 -7.51
C ILE A 264 28.35 16.96 -6.06
N ALA A 265 28.09 15.68 -5.80
CA ALA A 265 28.18 15.07 -4.49
C ALA A 265 28.87 13.70 -4.53
N ASP A 266 29.14 13.14 -3.38
CA ASP A 266 29.59 11.75 -3.29
C ASP A 266 28.47 10.80 -3.73
N LYS A 267 28.84 9.70 -4.38
CA LYS A 267 27.95 8.65 -4.82
C LYS A 267 27.23 8.04 -3.63
N THR A 268 25.90 7.93 -3.70
CA THR A 268 25.07 7.36 -2.64
C THR A 268 24.42 6.04 -2.99
N PHE A 269 24.13 5.80 -4.25
CA PHE A 269 23.69 4.56 -4.84
C PHE A 269 22.57 3.83 -4.05
N GLY A 270 21.33 4.24 -4.23
CA GLY A 270 20.16 3.65 -3.55
C GLY A 270 19.98 4.09 -2.11
N THR A 271 20.65 5.16 -1.69
CA THR A 271 20.53 5.73 -0.35
C THR A 271 20.35 7.25 -0.40
N LYS A 272 20.07 7.87 0.73
CA LYS A 272 19.82 9.30 0.81
C LYS A 272 20.99 10.13 0.34
N ASN A 273 20.76 11.04 -0.63
CA ASN A 273 21.75 12.04 -1.07
C ASN A 273 22.12 13.00 0.07
N PRO A 274 23.34 13.57 0.05
CA PRO A 274 23.73 14.62 0.98
C PRO A 274 22.81 15.86 0.89
N ASP A 275 22.73 16.61 1.97
CA ASP A 275 21.93 17.84 1.99
C ASP A 275 22.60 18.98 1.18
N THR A 276 23.91 18.88 0.92
CA THR A 276 24.72 19.87 0.18
C THR A 276 25.73 19.19 -0.75
N GLY A 277 26.17 19.91 -1.76
CA GLY A 277 27.21 19.48 -2.69
C GLY A 277 27.93 20.68 -3.28
N THR A 278 28.71 20.48 -4.33
CA THR A 278 29.36 21.54 -5.09
C THR A 278 28.51 21.89 -6.31
N GLU A 279 28.28 23.16 -6.56
CA GLU A 279 27.53 23.61 -7.74
C GLU A 279 28.34 23.30 -9.02
N ASP A 280 27.64 22.81 -10.04
CA ASP A 280 28.11 22.71 -11.41
C ASP A 280 27.39 23.79 -12.23
N ALA A 281 28.11 24.83 -12.62
CA ALA A 281 27.57 25.97 -13.38
C ALA A 281 27.05 25.56 -14.79
N THR A 282 27.40 24.37 -15.26
CA THR A 282 26.91 23.83 -16.55
C THR A 282 25.58 23.09 -16.44
N VAL A 283 25.10 22.83 -15.23
CA VAL A 283 23.82 22.18 -15.00
C VAL A 283 22.71 23.23 -15.03
N VAL A 284 21.71 23.00 -15.87
CA VAL A 284 20.47 23.80 -15.89
C VAL A 284 19.56 23.34 -14.76
N GLN A 285 19.28 24.23 -13.83
CA GLN A 285 18.48 23.94 -12.64
C GLN A 285 16.97 24.13 -12.88
#